data_b8c00e4bea579277ef3ee31676a0d598
#
_entry.id   b8c00e4bea579277ef3ee31676a0d598
#
_cell.length_a   1.000
_cell.length_b   1.000
_cell.length_c   1.000
_cell.angle_alpha   90.00
_cell.angle_beta   90.00
_cell.angle_gamma   90.00
#
_symmetry.space_group_name_H-M   'P 1'
#
loop_
_entity.id
_entity.type
_entity.pdbx_description
1 polymer ?
#
loop_
_entity_poly.entity_id
_entity_poly.type
_entity_poly.pdbx_seq_one_letter_code
_entity_poly.pdbx_strand_id
1 'polypeptide(L)'
;MKIWKKITLMFSAIILTTVIALGVYVASAYNFSTNELSKTFKDFKLAKSKSHAIEETKPFSILLMGVDTGSEHRKSKWSGNSDSMILVTINPKTNKTTMTSLERDVLIKLSGPKNNGQTGVEAKLNAAYASGGAEMALMTVQDLLDINVDYFMQINMQGLVDLVNAVGGITVTNKFDFPISIAANEPEYKAVVEPGTHKIN
;
A
#
# COMPACT_ATOMS: atom_id res chain seq x y z
N MET A 1 42.12 26.95 38.95
CA MET A 1 41.47 27.35 37.68
C MET A 1 40.53 28.51 37.93
N LYS A 2 40.62 29.60 37.16
CA LYS A 2 39.70 30.75 37.29
C LYS A 2 38.26 30.30 37.02
N ILE A 3 37.30 30.79 37.80
CA ILE A 3 35.88 30.42 37.77
C ILE A 3 35.34 30.42 36.32
N TRP A 4 35.71 31.39 35.52
CA TRP A 4 35.35 31.51 34.10
C TRP A 4 35.76 30.28 33.27
N LYS A 5 36.92 29.66 33.51
CA LYS A 5 37.36 28.46 32.81
C LYS A 5 36.50 27.24 33.16
N LYS A 6 35.97 27.16 34.37
CA LYS A 6 35.06 26.10 34.79
C LYS A 6 33.70 26.27 34.11
N ILE A 7 33.19 27.50 34.04
CA ILE A 7 31.92 27.83 33.39
C ILE A 7 31.99 27.53 31.91
N THR A 8 33.03 27.97 31.20
CA THR A 8 33.17 27.65 29.75
C THR A 8 33.31 26.17 29.50
N LEU A 9 34.00 25.43 30.36
CA LEU A 9 34.13 23.97 30.23
C LEU A 9 32.79 23.25 30.46
N MET A 10 31.98 23.72 31.42
CA MET A 10 30.61 23.18 31.62
C MET A 10 29.70 23.45 30.39
N PHE A 11 29.69 24.67 29.86
CA PHE A 11 28.91 25.00 28.68
C PHE A 11 29.34 24.20 27.45
N SER A 12 30.67 24.05 27.24
CA SER A 12 31.16 23.23 26.14
C SER A 12 30.80 21.75 26.27
N ALA A 13 30.79 21.21 27.48
CA ALA A 13 30.38 19.84 27.77
C ALA A 13 28.87 19.65 27.47
N ILE A 14 28.01 20.59 27.90
CA ILE A 14 26.57 20.56 27.61
C ILE A 14 26.31 20.63 26.11
N ILE A 15 26.96 21.54 25.41
CA ILE A 15 26.83 21.67 23.97
C ILE A 15 27.27 20.37 23.26
N LEU A 16 28.39 19.80 23.66
CA LEU A 16 28.90 18.57 23.09
C LEU A 16 27.94 17.39 23.30
N THR A 17 27.41 17.24 24.51
CA THR A 17 26.46 16.16 24.82
C THR A 17 25.13 16.31 24.06
N THR A 18 24.65 17.55 23.92
CA THR A 18 23.42 17.80 23.13
C THR A 18 23.62 17.52 21.62
N VAL A 19 24.77 17.89 21.06
CA VAL A 19 25.11 17.60 19.66
C VAL A 19 25.23 16.09 19.45
N ILE A 20 25.88 15.37 20.36
CA ILE A 20 25.96 13.89 20.27
C ILE A 20 24.58 13.27 20.36
N ALA A 21 23.75 13.67 21.32
CA ALA A 21 22.41 13.15 21.51
C ALA A 21 21.54 13.40 20.27
N LEU A 22 21.62 14.59 19.69
CA LEU A 22 20.90 14.92 18.43
C LEU A 22 21.40 14.07 17.25
N GLY A 23 22.71 13.88 17.14
CA GLY A 23 23.30 13.02 16.11
C GLY A 23 22.83 11.57 16.20
N VAL A 24 22.81 11.00 17.41
CA VAL A 24 22.31 9.65 17.67
C VAL A 24 20.81 9.56 17.33
N TYR A 25 20.02 10.56 17.74
CA TYR A 25 18.59 10.60 17.43
C TYR A 25 18.33 10.63 15.92
N VAL A 26 19.00 11.50 15.18
CA VAL A 26 18.87 11.61 13.71
C VAL A 26 19.30 10.31 13.03
N ALA A 27 20.43 9.73 13.44
CA ALA A 27 20.91 8.46 12.87
C ALA A 27 19.95 7.31 13.16
N SER A 28 19.37 7.25 14.37
CA SER A 28 18.39 6.24 14.75
C SER A 28 17.08 6.40 13.94
N ALA A 29 16.58 7.64 13.81
CA ALA A 29 15.39 7.92 13.01
C ALA A 29 15.60 7.61 11.52
N TYR A 30 16.76 7.93 10.97
CA TYR A 30 17.13 7.58 9.59
C TYR A 30 17.18 6.06 9.38
N ASN A 31 17.87 5.32 10.26
CA ASN A 31 17.96 3.86 10.18
C ASN A 31 16.59 3.19 10.37
N PHE A 32 15.76 3.69 11.27
CA PHE A 32 14.39 3.20 11.44
C PHE A 32 13.58 3.42 10.17
N SER A 33 13.60 4.64 9.61
CA SER A 33 12.85 4.98 8.40
C SER A 33 13.30 4.14 7.19
N THR A 34 14.60 3.99 6.97
CA THR A 34 15.12 3.19 5.84
C THR A 34 14.82 1.71 5.99
N ASN A 35 14.90 1.16 7.20
CA ASN A 35 14.59 -0.25 7.45
C ASN A 35 13.09 -0.56 7.28
N GLU A 36 12.21 0.30 7.73
CA GLU A 36 10.76 0.10 7.54
C GLU A 36 10.36 0.31 6.07
N LEU A 37 10.92 1.30 5.40
CA LEU A 37 10.70 1.50 3.96
C LEU A 37 11.20 0.29 3.14
N SER A 38 12.38 -0.24 3.44
CA SER A 38 12.92 -1.40 2.70
C SER A 38 12.07 -2.67 2.82
N LYS A 39 11.36 -2.85 3.94
CA LYS A 39 10.41 -3.97 4.12
C LYS A 39 9.14 -3.80 3.27
N THR A 40 8.81 -2.58 2.89
CA THR A 40 7.62 -2.24 2.11
C THR A 40 7.83 -2.46 0.61
N PHE A 41 9.10 -2.41 0.15
CA PHE A 41 9.42 -2.63 -1.26
C PHE A 41 9.62 -4.12 -1.54
N LYS A 42 8.84 -4.66 -2.50
CA LYS A 42 9.06 -5.98 -3.09
C LYS A 42 9.38 -5.82 -4.56
N ASP A 43 10.54 -6.34 -4.96
CA ASP A 43 10.93 -6.37 -6.35
C ASP A 43 10.70 -7.77 -6.92
N PHE A 44 9.94 -7.86 -8.01
CA PHE A 44 9.69 -9.10 -8.72
C PHE A 44 10.48 -9.10 -10.03
N LYS A 45 11.24 -10.16 -10.28
CA LYS A 45 11.87 -10.38 -11.57
C LYS A 45 10.85 -10.86 -12.60
N LEU A 46 10.01 -9.93 -13.06
CA LEU A 46 9.04 -10.21 -14.10
C LEU A 46 9.73 -10.33 -15.46
N ALA A 47 9.41 -11.38 -16.21
CA ALA A 47 10.05 -11.65 -17.51
C ALA A 47 9.82 -10.53 -18.55
N LYS A 48 8.76 -9.74 -18.41
CA LYS A 48 8.37 -8.65 -19.31
C LYS A 48 8.56 -7.24 -18.75
N SER A 49 8.79 -7.07 -17.45
CA SER A 49 8.89 -5.75 -16.83
C SER A 49 10.29 -5.53 -16.26
N LYS A 50 10.99 -4.53 -16.79
CA LYS A 50 12.09 -3.87 -16.10
C LYS A 50 11.48 -2.64 -15.46
N SER A 51 11.33 -2.60 -14.14
CA SER A 51 11.00 -1.38 -13.44
C SER A 51 12.07 -0.34 -13.79
N HIS A 52 11.65 0.70 -14.47
CA HIS A 52 12.52 1.84 -14.75
C HIS A 52 12.35 2.87 -13.63
N ALA A 53 13.43 3.55 -13.28
CA ALA A 53 13.29 4.71 -12.39
C ALA A 53 12.26 5.68 -12.97
N ILE A 54 11.41 6.26 -12.10
CA ILE A 54 10.42 7.25 -12.52
C ILE A 54 11.18 8.43 -13.14
N GLU A 55 11.01 8.62 -14.43
CA GLU A 55 11.57 9.76 -15.16
C GLU A 55 10.45 10.80 -15.36
N GLU A 56 10.74 12.06 -15.10
CA GLU A 56 9.76 13.16 -15.16
C GLU A 56 9.00 13.27 -16.50
N THR A 57 9.54 12.68 -17.56
CA THR A 57 8.99 12.82 -18.92
C THR A 57 8.42 11.53 -19.50
N LYS A 58 8.55 10.38 -18.83
CA LYS A 58 8.07 9.10 -19.35
C LYS A 58 6.74 8.70 -18.70
N PRO A 59 5.76 8.27 -19.51
CA PRO A 59 4.56 7.63 -18.96
C PRO A 59 4.92 6.39 -18.17
N PHE A 60 4.19 6.14 -17.09
CA PHE A 60 4.31 4.93 -16.29
C PHE A 60 2.94 4.48 -15.78
N SER A 61 2.88 3.24 -15.37
CA SER A 61 1.67 2.58 -14.89
C SER A 61 1.86 1.95 -13.50
N ILE A 62 0.81 2.00 -12.71
CA ILE A 62 0.77 1.43 -11.36
C ILE A 62 -0.48 0.58 -11.23
N LEU A 63 -0.33 -0.69 -10.81
CA LEU A 63 -1.46 -1.51 -10.39
C LEU A 63 -1.71 -1.31 -8.90
N LEU A 64 -2.84 -0.72 -8.55
CA LEU A 64 -3.30 -0.60 -7.18
C LEU A 64 -4.18 -1.80 -6.84
N MET A 65 -3.90 -2.46 -5.72
CA MET A 65 -4.66 -3.63 -5.26
C MET A 65 -5.11 -3.44 -3.82
N GLY A 66 -6.42 -3.50 -3.58
CA GLY A 66 -7.00 -3.66 -2.26
C GLY A 66 -7.13 -5.15 -1.95
N VAL A 67 -6.44 -5.63 -0.92
CA VAL A 67 -6.37 -7.05 -0.58
C VAL A 67 -7.08 -7.34 0.73
N ASP A 68 -7.87 -8.40 0.73
CA ASP A 68 -8.65 -8.84 1.89
C ASP A 68 -7.78 -9.68 2.84
N THR A 69 -6.76 -9.04 3.42
CA THR A 69 -5.85 -9.63 4.39
C THR A 69 -5.66 -8.70 5.58
N GLY A 70 -5.18 -9.24 6.72
CA GLY A 70 -4.62 -8.43 7.81
C GLY A 70 -5.64 -7.66 8.65
N SER A 71 -6.91 -8.09 8.75
CA SER A 71 -7.76 -7.60 9.82
C SER A 71 -7.41 -8.32 11.13
N GLU A 72 -7.43 -7.60 12.27
CA GLU A 72 -7.19 -8.17 13.60
C GLU A 72 -8.11 -9.35 13.92
N HIS A 73 -9.30 -9.37 13.33
CA HIS A 73 -10.33 -10.38 13.56
C HIS A 73 -10.20 -11.61 12.66
N ARG A 74 -9.48 -11.54 11.56
CA ARG A 74 -9.23 -12.67 10.66
C ARG A 74 -7.90 -13.35 10.98
N LYS A 75 -7.92 -14.24 11.98
CA LYS A 75 -6.75 -15.03 12.42
C LYS A 75 -6.36 -16.15 11.45
N SER A 76 -7.02 -16.31 10.33
CA SER A 76 -6.71 -17.38 9.38
C SER A 76 -5.48 -17.03 8.54
N LYS A 77 -4.66 -18.04 8.25
CA LYS A 77 -3.51 -17.97 7.32
C LYS A 77 -3.93 -17.84 5.85
N TRP A 78 -5.15 -17.38 5.59
CA TRP A 78 -5.65 -17.22 4.24
C TRP A 78 -4.91 -16.08 3.54
N SER A 79 -4.45 -16.34 2.32
CA SER A 79 -3.68 -15.38 1.53
C SER A 79 -4.52 -14.20 1.03
N GLY A 80 -5.86 -14.26 1.21
CA GLY A 80 -6.79 -13.23 0.73
C GLY A 80 -6.90 -13.13 -0.78
N ASN A 81 -7.87 -12.36 -1.24
CA ASN A 81 -8.04 -12.00 -2.65
C ASN A 81 -7.73 -10.52 -2.87
N SER A 82 -7.46 -10.14 -4.11
CA SER A 82 -7.43 -8.73 -4.51
C SER A 82 -8.83 -8.29 -4.94
N ASP A 83 -9.64 -7.85 -3.99
CA ASP A 83 -11.05 -7.52 -4.23
C ASP A 83 -11.26 -6.16 -4.89
N SER A 84 -10.24 -5.34 -4.94
CA SER A 84 -10.22 -4.07 -5.66
C SER A 84 -8.93 -3.98 -6.46
N MET A 85 -9.04 -3.75 -7.76
CA MET A 85 -7.90 -3.58 -8.66
C MET A 85 -8.12 -2.39 -9.57
N ILE A 86 -7.17 -1.46 -9.57
CA ILE A 86 -7.21 -0.25 -10.37
C ILE A 86 -5.87 -0.07 -11.06
N LEU A 87 -5.89 -0.02 -12.38
CA LEU A 87 -4.72 0.37 -13.16
C LEU A 87 -4.69 1.88 -13.32
N VAL A 88 -3.64 2.51 -12.81
CA VAL A 88 -3.40 3.94 -12.95
C VAL A 88 -2.28 4.14 -13.96
N THR A 89 -2.54 4.91 -15.00
CA THR A 89 -1.53 5.31 -15.98
C THR A 89 -1.31 6.82 -15.91
N ILE A 90 -0.09 7.24 -15.71
CA ILE A 90 0.29 8.64 -15.58
C ILE A 90 1.17 9.02 -16.77
N ASN A 91 0.77 10.07 -17.50
CA ASN A 91 1.57 10.62 -18.59
C ASN A 91 1.97 12.06 -18.25
N PRO A 92 3.22 12.28 -17.79
CA PRO A 92 3.69 13.61 -17.42
C PRO A 92 3.73 14.59 -18.59
N LYS A 93 3.99 14.12 -19.81
CA LYS A 93 4.05 14.98 -21.01
C LYS A 93 2.72 15.65 -21.34
N THR A 94 1.63 14.94 -21.09
CA THR A 94 0.28 15.43 -21.39
C THR A 94 -0.48 15.87 -20.15
N ASN A 95 0.13 15.78 -18.97
CA ASN A 95 -0.49 15.99 -17.65
C ASN A 95 -1.80 15.20 -17.48
N LYS A 96 -1.84 13.98 -18.04
CA LYS A 96 -3.04 13.12 -18.00
C LYS A 96 -2.79 11.92 -17.11
N THR A 97 -3.73 11.72 -16.17
CA THR A 97 -3.85 10.49 -15.39
C THR A 97 -5.13 9.76 -15.80
N THR A 98 -5.01 8.49 -16.07
CA THR A 98 -6.16 7.61 -16.38
C THR A 98 -6.24 6.54 -15.31
N MET A 99 -7.44 6.29 -14.79
CA MET A 99 -7.72 5.23 -13.83
C MET A 99 -8.70 4.25 -14.47
N THR A 100 -8.34 2.99 -14.54
CA THR A 100 -9.16 1.91 -15.08
C THR A 100 -9.42 0.89 -13.99
N SER A 101 -10.67 0.75 -13.57
CA SER A 101 -11.08 -0.29 -12.64
C SER A 101 -11.13 -1.64 -13.38
N LEU A 102 -10.58 -2.67 -12.76
CA LEU A 102 -10.61 -4.04 -13.26
C LEU A 102 -11.65 -4.83 -12.48
N GLU A 103 -12.55 -5.46 -13.20
CA GLU A 103 -13.59 -6.29 -12.59
C GLU A 103 -12.97 -7.56 -11.98
N ARG A 104 -13.12 -7.75 -10.68
CA ARG A 104 -12.49 -8.83 -9.92
C ARG A 104 -12.96 -10.23 -10.28
N ASP A 105 -14.21 -10.34 -10.80
CA ASP A 105 -14.87 -11.62 -11.08
C ASP A 105 -14.70 -12.08 -12.53
N VAL A 106 -13.90 -11.39 -13.35
CA VAL A 106 -13.58 -11.82 -14.71
C VAL A 106 -12.92 -13.19 -14.68
N LEU A 107 -13.48 -14.14 -15.44
CA LEU A 107 -12.89 -15.47 -15.62
C LEU A 107 -11.72 -15.38 -16.59
N ILE A 108 -10.55 -15.81 -16.16
CA ILE A 108 -9.32 -15.72 -16.93
C ILE A 108 -8.36 -16.87 -16.59
N LYS A 109 -7.43 -17.17 -17.50
CA LYS A 109 -6.29 -18.04 -17.18
C LYS A 109 -5.28 -17.26 -16.36
N LEU A 110 -4.95 -17.80 -15.18
CA LEU A 110 -3.98 -17.18 -14.28
C LEU A 110 -2.58 -17.26 -14.90
N SER A 111 -1.87 -16.14 -14.89
CA SER A 111 -0.47 -16.04 -15.33
C SER A 111 0.43 -15.82 -14.14
N GLY A 112 1.52 -16.57 -14.09
CA GLY A 112 2.41 -16.56 -12.93
C GLY A 112 3.74 -17.27 -13.21
N PRO A 113 4.60 -17.40 -12.18
CA PRO A 113 5.84 -18.14 -12.28
C PRO A 113 5.62 -19.59 -12.73
N LYS A 114 6.51 -20.12 -13.58
CA LYS A 114 6.40 -21.49 -14.15
C LYS A 114 6.33 -22.60 -13.10
N ASN A 115 6.88 -22.37 -11.93
CA ASN A 115 6.89 -23.32 -10.81
C ASN A 115 5.64 -23.18 -9.89
N ASN A 116 4.72 -22.28 -10.19
CA ASN A 116 3.47 -22.17 -9.48
C ASN A 116 2.40 -23.07 -10.15
N GLY A 117 1.92 -24.07 -9.42
CA GLY A 117 0.94 -25.03 -9.93
C GLY A 117 -0.43 -24.45 -10.30
N GLN A 118 -0.67 -23.17 -10.04
CA GLN A 118 -1.89 -22.45 -10.42
C GLN A 118 -1.73 -21.68 -11.73
N THR A 119 -0.53 -21.62 -12.29
CA THR A 119 -0.30 -20.97 -13.59
C THR A 119 -1.01 -21.74 -14.70
N GLY A 120 -1.82 -21.04 -15.49
CA GLY A 120 -2.64 -21.61 -16.57
C GLY A 120 -4.02 -22.13 -16.14
N VAL A 121 -4.32 -22.14 -14.83
CA VAL A 121 -5.64 -22.52 -14.32
C VAL A 121 -6.65 -21.40 -14.60
N GLU A 122 -7.87 -21.76 -15.02
CA GLU A 122 -8.98 -20.81 -15.18
C GLU A 122 -9.59 -20.50 -13.81
N ALA A 123 -9.59 -19.22 -13.45
CA ALA A 123 -10.15 -18.72 -12.21
C ALA A 123 -10.61 -17.27 -12.36
N LYS A 124 -11.24 -16.72 -11.32
CA LYS A 124 -11.53 -15.30 -11.25
C LYS A 124 -10.23 -14.49 -11.12
N LEU A 125 -10.21 -13.30 -11.68
CA LEU A 125 -9.04 -12.42 -11.66
C LEU A 125 -8.51 -12.18 -10.24
N ASN A 126 -9.40 -11.94 -9.26
CA ASN A 126 -9.01 -11.71 -7.87
C ASN A 126 -8.34 -12.94 -7.20
N ALA A 127 -8.61 -14.15 -7.68
CA ALA A 127 -8.00 -15.38 -7.19
C ALA A 127 -6.50 -15.49 -7.55
N ALA A 128 -6.02 -14.71 -8.51
CA ALA A 128 -4.61 -14.64 -8.84
C ALA A 128 -3.76 -14.25 -7.62
N TYR A 129 -4.25 -13.29 -6.83
CA TYR A 129 -3.57 -12.88 -5.60
C TYR A 129 -3.52 -14.02 -4.56
N ALA A 130 -4.64 -14.71 -4.33
CA ALA A 130 -4.69 -15.86 -3.41
C ALA A 130 -3.76 -17.01 -3.85
N SER A 131 -3.59 -17.19 -5.16
CA SER A 131 -2.81 -18.28 -5.76
C SER A 131 -1.31 -18.04 -5.78
N GLY A 132 -0.86 -16.78 -5.86
CA GLY A 132 0.57 -16.45 -5.98
C GLY A 132 0.93 -15.04 -5.56
N GLY A 133 0.09 -14.39 -4.75
CA GLY A 133 0.34 -13.06 -4.22
C GLY A 133 0.33 -11.98 -5.29
N ALA A 134 0.97 -10.85 -4.97
CA ALA A 134 1.03 -9.70 -5.86
C ALA A 134 1.72 -10.00 -7.20
N GLU A 135 2.71 -10.90 -7.21
CA GLU A 135 3.42 -11.28 -8.43
C GLU A 135 2.47 -11.92 -9.45
N MET A 136 1.69 -12.91 -9.03
CA MET A 136 0.76 -13.60 -9.90
C MET A 136 -0.41 -12.70 -10.33
N ALA A 137 -0.93 -11.86 -9.42
CA ALA A 137 -1.94 -10.88 -9.75
C ALA A 137 -1.44 -9.89 -10.83
N LEU A 138 -0.22 -9.37 -10.66
CA LEU A 138 0.40 -8.46 -11.61
C LEU A 138 0.62 -9.11 -12.98
N MET A 139 1.19 -10.33 -13.02
CA MET A 139 1.39 -11.06 -14.28
C MET A 139 0.07 -11.36 -14.98
N THR A 140 -0.96 -11.73 -14.24
CA THR A 140 -2.30 -12.00 -14.78
C THR A 140 -2.93 -10.75 -15.38
N VAL A 141 -2.82 -9.59 -14.71
CA VAL A 141 -3.30 -8.31 -15.24
C VAL A 141 -2.53 -7.88 -16.49
N GLN A 142 -1.21 -8.07 -16.52
CA GLN A 142 -0.39 -7.75 -17.70
C GLN A 142 -0.80 -8.59 -18.91
N ASP A 143 -1.08 -9.88 -18.72
CA ASP A 143 -1.52 -10.77 -19.80
C ASP A 143 -2.97 -10.44 -20.23
N LEU A 144 -3.86 -10.13 -19.29
CA LEU A 144 -5.25 -9.75 -19.60
C LEU A 144 -5.34 -8.52 -20.49
N LEU A 145 -4.49 -7.53 -20.22
CA LEU A 145 -4.53 -6.24 -20.90
C LEU A 145 -3.51 -6.09 -22.03
N ASP A 146 -2.62 -7.08 -22.19
CA ASP A 146 -1.47 -7.07 -23.11
C ASP A 146 -0.58 -5.81 -22.95
N ILE A 147 -0.31 -5.46 -21.70
CA ILE A 147 0.51 -4.29 -21.32
C ILE A 147 1.62 -4.68 -20.36
N ASN A 148 2.63 -3.81 -20.24
CA ASN A 148 3.56 -3.85 -19.12
C ASN A 148 3.06 -2.90 -18.03
N VAL A 149 3.11 -3.34 -16.77
CA VAL A 149 2.85 -2.53 -15.59
C VAL A 149 4.18 -2.27 -14.90
N ASP A 150 4.52 -0.99 -14.68
CA ASP A 150 5.84 -0.60 -14.16
C ASP A 150 5.94 -0.80 -12.66
N TYR A 151 4.85 -0.51 -11.94
CA TYR A 151 4.79 -0.58 -10.48
C TYR A 151 3.51 -1.22 -10.01
N PHE A 152 3.53 -1.73 -8.78
CA PHE A 152 2.31 -2.11 -8.08
C PHE A 152 2.30 -1.54 -6.66
N MET A 153 1.12 -1.38 -6.11
CA MET A 153 0.89 -1.04 -4.72
C MET A 153 -0.23 -1.92 -4.19
N GLN A 154 -0.06 -2.46 -3.01
CA GLN A 154 -1.11 -3.20 -2.34
C GLN A 154 -1.39 -2.58 -0.97
N ILE A 155 -2.66 -2.54 -0.61
CA ILE A 155 -3.13 -2.10 0.68
C ILE A 155 -4.10 -3.14 1.25
N ASN A 156 -3.91 -3.53 2.49
CA ASN A 156 -4.87 -4.39 3.20
C ASN A 156 -5.85 -3.54 4.02
N MET A 157 -6.82 -4.20 4.67
CA MET A 157 -7.86 -3.50 5.43
C MET A 157 -7.27 -2.60 6.53
N GLN A 158 -6.27 -3.08 7.28
CA GLN A 158 -5.63 -2.27 8.32
C GLN A 158 -4.87 -1.09 7.71
N GLY A 159 -4.12 -1.32 6.65
CA GLY A 159 -3.40 -0.25 5.95
C GLY A 159 -4.34 0.83 5.39
N LEU A 160 -5.56 0.45 4.97
CA LEU A 160 -6.57 1.42 4.53
C LEU A 160 -7.04 2.29 5.70
N VAL A 161 -7.29 1.71 6.87
CA VAL A 161 -7.62 2.46 8.09
C VAL A 161 -6.49 3.41 8.46
N ASP A 162 -5.26 2.92 8.46
CA ASP A 162 -4.07 3.72 8.79
C ASP A 162 -3.88 4.88 7.80
N LEU A 163 -4.13 4.64 6.50
CA LEU A 163 -4.08 5.68 5.46
C LEU A 163 -5.15 6.76 5.70
N VAL A 164 -6.40 6.37 5.98
CA VAL A 164 -7.48 7.30 6.28
C VAL A 164 -7.14 8.15 7.51
N ASN A 165 -6.60 7.54 8.55
CA ASN A 165 -6.17 8.25 9.76
C ASN A 165 -5.02 9.23 9.45
N ALA A 166 -4.04 8.81 8.64
CA ALA A 166 -2.87 9.63 8.29
C ALA A 166 -3.25 10.91 7.52
N VAL A 167 -4.32 10.87 6.70
CA VAL A 167 -4.82 12.05 6.00
C VAL A 167 -5.83 12.87 6.82
N GLY A 168 -6.05 12.51 8.08
CA GLY A 168 -6.96 13.22 8.99
C GLY A 168 -8.43 12.88 8.79
N GLY A 169 -8.74 11.72 8.26
CA GLY A 169 -10.10 11.22 8.01
C GLY A 169 -10.61 11.56 6.63
N ILE A 170 -11.72 10.94 6.27
CA ILE A 170 -12.45 11.16 5.02
C ILE A 170 -13.89 11.58 5.31
N THR A 171 -14.51 12.31 4.37
CA THR A 171 -15.93 12.64 4.44
C THR A 171 -16.71 11.67 3.57
N VAL A 172 -17.66 10.96 4.17
CA VAL A 172 -18.53 9.99 3.50
C VAL A 172 -19.98 10.47 3.59
N THR A 173 -20.72 10.35 2.49
CA THR A 173 -22.14 10.68 2.44
C THR A 173 -22.96 9.41 2.22
N ASN A 174 -23.73 9.02 3.23
CA ASN A 174 -24.77 8.02 3.07
C ASN A 174 -26.01 8.68 2.42
N LYS A 175 -26.31 8.30 1.19
CA LYS A 175 -27.45 8.83 0.40
C LYS A 175 -28.74 8.05 0.61
N PHE A 176 -28.69 6.95 1.34
CA PHE A 176 -29.88 6.17 1.68
C PHE A 176 -30.63 6.81 2.84
N ASP A 177 -31.89 6.48 2.98
CA ASP A 177 -32.76 6.89 4.09
C ASP A 177 -32.69 5.95 5.30
N PHE A 178 -31.77 4.99 5.26
CA PHE A 178 -31.50 4.04 6.33
C PHE A 178 -29.99 3.97 6.65
N PRO A 179 -29.61 3.53 7.87
CA PRO A 179 -28.22 3.35 8.23
C PRO A 179 -27.52 2.24 7.43
N ILE A 180 -26.26 2.49 7.01
CA ILE A 180 -25.42 1.48 6.42
C ILE A 180 -24.60 0.81 7.52
N SER A 181 -24.68 -0.52 7.61
CA SER A 181 -23.88 -1.32 8.55
C SER A 181 -23.61 -2.69 7.96
N ILE A 182 -22.41 -3.22 8.23
CA ILE A 182 -22.05 -4.60 7.89
C ILE A 182 -22.23 -5.56 9.07
N ALA A 183 -22.66 -5.06 10.22
CA ALA A 183 -22.79 -5.83 11.46
C ALA A 183 -23.71 -7.07 11.34
N ALA A 184 -24.61 -7.10 10.36
CA ALA A 184 -25.46 -8.27 10.10
C ALA A 184 -24.66 -9.46 9.55
N ASN A 185 -23.60 -9.18 8.77
CA ASN A 185 -22.75 -10.22 8.15
C ASN A 185 -21.44 -10.42 8.93
N GLU A 186 -20.96 -9.38 9.57
CA GLU A 186 -19.72 -9.37 10.35
C GLU A 186 -19.99 -8.67 11.72
N PRO A 187 -20.53 -9.40 12.70
CA PRO A 187 -21.00 -8.83 13.98
C PRO A 187 -19.93 -8.13 14.82
N GLU A 188 -18.67 -8.42 14.58
CA GLU A 188 -17.53 -7.75 15.24
C GLU A 188 -17.35 -6.30 14.78
N TYR A 189 -17.81 -5.94 13.58
CA TYR A 189 -17.77 -4.57 13.07
C TYR A 189 -19.08 -3.84 13.42
N LYS A 190 -19.05 -3.09 14.50
CA LYS A 190 -20.22 -2.32 14.99
C LYS A 190 -20.38 -0.95 14.36
N ALA A 191 -19.57 -0.64 13.36
CA ALA A 191 -19.64 0.67 12.70
C ALA A 191 -20.96 0.82 11.94
N VAL A 192 -21.61 1.93 12.17
CA VAL A 192 -22.86 2.34 11.52
C VAL A 192 -22.66 3.72 10.91
N VAL A 193 -23.05 3.88 9.64
CA VAL A 193 -23.05 5.18 8.96
C VAL A 193 -24.50 5.59 8.75
N GLU A 194 -24.97 6.49 9.61
CA GLU A 194 -26.31 7.06 9.54
C GLU A 194 -26.53 7.82 8.23
N PRO A 195 -27.79 8.06 7.79
CA PRO A 195 -28.10 8.94 6.68
C PRO A 195 -27.43 10.31 6.81
N GLY A 196 -26.92 10.85 5.71
CA GLY A 196 -26.26 12.15 5.70
C GLY A 196 -24.74 12.08 5.53
N THR A 197 -24.09 13.21 5.82
CA THR A 197 -22.64 13.36 5.62
C THR A 197 -21.89 13.25 6.94
N HIS A 198 -20.92 12.37 7.00
CA HIS A 198 -20.14 12.05 8.20
C HIS A 198 -18.64 12.12 7.92
N LYS A 199 -17.88 12.60 8.88
CA LYS A 199 -16.43 12.47 8.88
C LYS A 199 -16.07 11.14 9.58
N ILE A 200 -15.26 10.33 8.90
CA ILE A 200 -14.78 9.04 9.39
C ILE A 200 -13.26 9.13 9.56
N ASN A 201 -12.78 8.70 10.71
CA ASN A 201 -11.36 8.61 11.06
C ASN A 201 -10.97 7.16 11.24
#